data_6bf8709bf359564ff358425820286d73
#
_entry.id   6bf8709bf359564ff358425820286d73
#
_cell.length_a   1.000
_cell.length_b   1.000
_cell.length_c   1.000
_cell.angle_alpha   90.00
_cell.angle_beta   90.00
_cell.angle_gamma   90.00
#
_symmetry.space_group_name_H-M   'P 1'
#
loop_
_entity.id
_entity.type
_entity.pdbx_description
1 polymer ?
#
loop_
_entity_poly.entity_id
_entity_poly.type
_entity_poly.pdbx_seq_one_letter_code
_entity_poly.pdbx_strand_id
1 'polypeptide(L)'
;MNIDFIILAAGKGTRMGGDSPKVLADLAGRPMIQHLLDTVETFPKAKTSVIVGYKSKEVQESVICSKNISFINQKNQLGTAHAVKQALPALRNNSVSVVLYGDAPLVQKSTLNKLIKSALKGNLSLLTFIKEDPTGYGRIIRSSKNAVHKITEHKDASTSEKEIKEVNSGILAIKSSLLRELIPSIKNNNAAKEYYLTDLVEIANKNSVSVKATICDSYEVGGANDRQE
;
A
#
# COMPACT_ATOMS: atom_id res chain seq x y z
N MET A 1 13.67 3.79 16.88
CA MET A 1 13.46 3.94 15.43
C MET A 1 12.05 4.46 15.21
N ASN A 2 11.89 5.47 14.35
CA ASN A 2 10.59 6.03 14.01
C ASN A 2 9.99 5.27 12.81
N ILE A 3 8.70 4.96 12.87
CA ILE A 3 7.97 4.32 11.78
C ILE A 3 6.76 5.19 11.44
N ASP A 4 6.65 5.60 10.19
CA ASP A 4 5.51 6.37 9.68
C ASP A 4 4.66 5.47 8.80
N PHE A 5 3.48 5.07 9.30
CA PHE A 5 2.50 4.34 8.52
C PHE A 5 1.67 5.31 7.67
N ILE A 6 1.42 4.93 6.42
CA ILE A 6 0.55 5.62 5.49
C ILE A 6 -0.52 4.61 5.07
N ILE A 7 -1.76 4.79 5.53
CA ILE A 7 -2.87 3.89 5.22
C ILE A 7 -3.73 4.52 4.15
N LEU A 8 -3.84 3.85 2.99
CA LEU A 8 -4.65 4.30 1.88
C LEU A 8 -6.11 3.86 2.07
N ALA A 9 -6.99 4.83 2.32
CA ALA A 9 -8.42 4.63 2.60
C ALA A 9 -9.32 5.62 1.82
N ALA A 10 -8.84 6.18 0.70
CA ALA A 10 -9.54 7.23 -0.05
C ALA A 10 -10.50 6.70 -1.13
N GLY A 11 -10.44 5.40 -1.46
CA GLY A 11 -11.19 4.80 -2.55
C GLY A 11 -12.67 4.56 -2.23
N LYS A 12 -13.52 4.61 -3.28
CA LYS A 12 -14.96 4.32 -3.17
C LYS A 12 -15.29 2.86 -2.89
N GLY A 13 -14.44 1.91 -3.34
CA GLY A 13 -14.71 0.49 -3.19
C GLY A 13 -15.95 -0.01 -3.95
N THR A 14 -16.10 0.40 -5.20
CA THR A 14 -17.31 0.16 -6.02
C THR A 14 -17.74 -1.30 -6.17
N ARG A 15 -16.85 -2.26 -5.94
CA ARG A 15 -17.14 -3.72 -6.04
C ARG A 15 -17.86 -4.30 -4.83
N MET A 16 -17.91 -3.59 -3.69
CA MET A 16 -18.56 -4.07 -2.46
C MET A 16 -20.09 -3.88 -2.45
N GLY A 17 -20.67 -3.32 -3.52
CA GLY A 17 -22.11 -3.23 -3.73
C GLY A 17 -22.87 -2.33 -2.76
N GLY A 18 -22.22 -1.37 -2.13
CA GLY A 18 -22.83 -0.43 -1.18
C GLY A 18 -22.34 1.01 -1.38
N ASP A 19 -23.03 1.95 -0.73
CA ASP A 19 -22.66 3.37 -0.70
C ASP A 19 -21.63 3.69 0.39
N SER A 20 -21.25 2.71 1.24
CA SER A 20 -20.23 2.88 2.30
C SER A 20 -18.83 2.68 1.77
N PRO A 21 -17.81 3.42 2.30
CA PRO A 21 -16.42 3.19 1.98
C PRO A 21 -16.00 1.72 2.25
N LYS A 22 -15.27 1.10 1.30
CA LYS A 22 -14.83 -0.30 1.40
C LYS A 22 -14.13 -0.62 2.74
N VAL A 23 -13.31 0.30 3.22
CA VAL A 23 -12.54 0.16 4.46
C VAL A 23 -13.39 0.08 5.73
N LEU A 24 -14.68 0.45 5.62
CA LEU A 24 -15.68 0.35 6.70
C LEU A 24 -16.53 -0.92 6.64
N ALA A 25 -16.29 -1.82 5.68
CA ALA A 25 -16.97 -3.10 5.68
C ALA A 25 -16.72 -3.84 7.00
N ASP A 26 -17.78 -4.45 7.52
CA ASP A 26 -17.71 -5.18 8.79
C ASP A 26 -16.87 -6.47 8.64
N LEU A 27 -15.92 -6.62 9.56
CA LEU A 27 -15.15 -7.84 9.73
C LEU A 27 -15.16 -8.18 11.22
N ALA A 28 -15.82 -9.26 11.58
CA ALA A 28 -15.96 -9.70 12.97
C ALA A 28 -16.49 -8.60 13.92
N GLY A 29 -17.51 -7.86 13.50
CA GLY A 29 -18.17 -6.82 14.29
C GLY A 29 -17.46 -5.47 14.35
N ARG A 30 -16.43 -5.25 13.50
CA ARG A 30 -15.65 -4.00 13.48
C ARG A 30 -15.28 -3.62 12.05
N PRO A 31 -15.09 -2.32 11.72
CA PRO A 31 -14.61 -1.91 10.41
C PRO A 31 -13.26 -2.55 10.06
N MET A 32 -13.06 -3.01 8.81
CA MET A 32 -11.80 -3.61 8.37
C MET A 32 -10.58 -2.74 8.72
N ILE A 33 -10.67 -1.45 8.47
CA ILE A 33 -9.56 -0.52 8.76
C ILE A 33 -9.17 -0.52 10.24
N GLN A 34 -10.12 -0.80 11.18
CA GLN A 34 -9.83 -0.80 12.61
C GLN A 34 -8.85 -1.93 13.00
N HIS A 35 -8.99 -3.11 12.40
CA HIS A 35 -8.04 -4.22 12.61
C HIS A 35 -6.62 -3.84 12.20
N LEU A 36 -6.50 -3.12 11.08
CA LEU A 36 -5.20 -2.62 10.63
C LEU A 36 -4.64 -1.54 11.56
N LEU A 37 -5.49 -0.61 12.02
CA LEU A 37 -5.10 0.43 12.98
C LEU A 37 -4.59 -0.19 14.29
N ASP A 38 -5.28 -1.20 14.82
CA ASP A 38 -4.84 -1.92 16.02
C ASP A 38 -3.46 -2.57 15.80
N THR A 39 -3.23 -3.16 14.63
CA THR A 39 -1.94 -3.77 14.30
C THR A 39 -0.82 -2.73 14.27
N VAL A 40 -1.00 -1.58 13.59
CA VAL A 40 0.05 -0.56 13.50
C VAL A 40 0.30 0.17 14.82
N GLU A 41 -0.69 0.29 15.68
CA GLU A 41 -0.53 0.87 17.03
C GLU A 41 0.33 0.02 17.96
N THR A 42 0.51 -1.27 17.66
CA THR A 42 1.44 -2.14 18.44
C THR A 42 2.91 -1.77 18.23
N PHE A 43 3.24 -0.95 17.21
CA PHE A 43 4.62 -0.56 16.93
C PHE A 43 5.03 0.63 17.82
N PRO A 44 6.12 0.52 18.58
CA PRO A 44 6.61 1.63 19.39
C PRO A 44 7.07 2.77 18.49
N LYS A 45 6.76 4.01 18.89
CA LYS A 45 7.10 5.23 18.14
C LYS A 45 6.50 5.28 16.73
N ALA A 46 5.41 4.56 16.48
CA ALA A 46 4.64 4.68 15.26
C ALA A 46 3.90 6.03 15.21
N LYS A 47 3.80 6.59 14.01
CA LYS A 47 2.88 7.65 13.64
C LYS A 47 2.12 7.18 12.41
N THR A 48 0.81 7.37 12.39
CA THR A 48 -0.05 6.88 11.30
C THR A 48 -0.78 8.03 10.63
N SER A 49 -0.66 8.11 9.31
CA SER A 49 -1.44 9.00 8.46
C SER A 49 -2.44 8.16 7.66
N VAL A 50 -3.72 8.33 7.92
CA VAL A 50 -4.80 7.69 7.16
C VAL A 50 -5.22 8.64 6.05
N ILE A 51 -5.03 8.22 4.80
CA ILE A 51 -5.40 9.01 3.64
C ILE A 51 -6.85 8.71 3.30
N VAL A 52 -7.72 9.67 3.53
CA VAL A 52 -9.16 9.59 3.31
C VAL A 52 -9.58 10.42 2.10
N GLY A 53 -10.71 10.09 1.50
CA GLY A 53 -11.23 10.81 0.33
C GLY A 53 -12.75 10.69 0.24
N TYR A 54 -13.22 9.66 -0.45
CA TYR A 54 -14.67 9.39 -0.52
C TYR A 54 -15.24 9.19 0.87
N LYS A 55 -16.30 9.95 1.21
CA LYS A 55 -16.95 9.92 2.53
C LYS A 55 -15.97 10.01 3.71
N SER A 56 -14.98 10.87 3.59
CA SER A 56 -13.90 11.00 4.58
C SER A 56 -14.39 11.19 6.01
N LYS A 57 -15.51 11.90 6.22
CA LYS A 57 -16.11 12.13 7.53
C LYS A 57 -16.61 10.81 8.13
N GLU A 58 -17.32 9.99 7.34
CA GLU A 58 -17.81 8.69 7.76
C GLU A 58 -16.66 7.77 8.23
N VAL A 59 -15.54 7.73 7.47
CA VAL A 59 -14.35 6.97 7.87
C VAL A 59 -13.78 7.47 9.20
N GLN A 60 -13.67 8.78 9.39
CA GLN A 60 -13.09 9.37 10.61
C GLN A 60 -13.95 9.08 11.85
N GLU A 61 -15.29 9.14 11.70
CA GLU A 61 -16.25 8.92 12.79
C GLU A 61 -16.42 7.44 13.15
N SER A 62 -16.12 6.52 12.22
CA SER A 62 -16.32 5.07 12.39
C SER A 62 -15.14 4.35 13.04
N VAL A 63 -14.01 5.01 13.28
CA VAL A 63 -12.81 4.38 13.82
C VAL A 63 -12.41 4.95 15.18
N ILE A 64 -11.91 4.07 16.04
CA ILE A 64 -11.33 4.45 17.33
C ILE A 64 -9.85 4.75 17.11
N CYS A 65 -9.42 5.97 17.39
CA CYS A 65 -8.07 6.42 17.10
C CYS A 65 -7.34 6.86 18.36
N SER A 66 -6.05 6.48 18.45
CA SER A 66 -5.13 7.11 19.39
C SER A 66 -4.66 8.48 18.85
N LYS A 67 -4.04 9.28 19.72
CA LYS A 67 -3.44 10.57 19.36
C LYS A 67 -2.30 10.50 18.34
N ASN A 68 -1.81 9.32 18.01
CA ASN A 68 -0.75 9.10 17.02
C ASN A 68 -1.29 8.88 15.60
N ILE A 69 -2.62 8.86 15.44
CA ILE A 69 -3.30 8.72 14.15
C ILE A 69 -3.79 10.10 13.71
N SER A 70 -3.56 10.42 12.45
CA SER A 70 -4.05 11.65 11.80
C SER A 70 -4.69 11.30 10.46
N PHE A 71 -5.72 12.05 10.08
CA PHE A 71 -6.40 11.91 8.80
C PHE A 71 -5.93 13.01 7.85
N ILE A 72 -5.62 12.61 6.61
CA ILE A 72 -5.19 13.51 5.54
C ILE A 72 -6.14 13.33 4.37
N ASN A 73 -6.73 14.40 3.89
CA ASN A 73 -7.73 14.33 2.83
C ASN A 73 -7.06 14.35 1.44
N GLN A 74 -7.31 13.32 0.65
CA GLN A 74 -7.04 13.28 -0.78
C GLN A 74 -8.25 13.84 -1.54
N LYS A 75 -8.26 15.15 -1.83
CA LYS A 75 -9.39 15.83 -2.48
C LYS A 75 -9.76 15.21 -3.84
N ASN A 76 -8.75 14.91 -4.66
CA ASN A 76 -8.91 14.28 -5.98
C ASN A 76 -8.28 12.89 -5.96
N GLN A 77 -9.03 11.84 -6.26
CA GLN A 77 -8.55 10.46 -6.32
C GLN A 77 -7.80 10.21 -7.65
N LEU A 78 -6.57 10.74 -7.75
CA LEU A 78 -5.72 10.65 -8.95
C LEU A 78 -4.76 9.44 -8.94
N GLY A 79 -5.01 8.45 -8.09
CA GLY A 79 -4.22 7.24 -7.98
C GLY A 79 -3.49 7.10 -6.65
N THR A 80 -2.84 5.94 -6.47
CA THR A 80 -2.24 5.52 -5.19
C THR A 80 -0.97 6.30 -4.83
N ALA A 81 -0.12 6.63 -5.81
CA ALA A 81 1.02 7.51 -5.56
C ALA A 81 0.59 8.94 -5.20
N HIS A 82 -0.50 9.44 -5.82
CA HIS A 82 -1.06 10.72 -5.44
C HIS A 82 -1.56 10.72 -3.98
N ALA A 83 -2.16 9.61 -3.52
CA ALA A 83 -2.55 9.46 -2.12
C ALA A 83 -1.34 9.51 -1.18
N VAL A 84 -0.27 8.73 -1.48
CA VAL A 84 0.99 8.75 -0.70
C VAL A 84 1.62 10.14 -0.69
N LYS A 85 1.57 10.88 -1.80
CA LYS A 85 2.09 12.26 -1.90
C LYS A 85 1.45 13.20 -0.89
N GLN A 86 0.16 13.01 -0.55
CA GLN A 86 -0.51 13.84 0.46
C GLN A 86 0.13 13.65 1.86
N ALA A 87 0.68 12.46 2.16
CA ALA A 87 1.29 12.16 3.44
C ALA A 87 2.72 12.72 3.60
N LEU A 88 3.42 13.06 2.49
CA LEU A 88 4.84 13.44 2.55
C LEU A 88 5.17 14.56 3.56
N PRO A 89 4.35 15.63 3.70
CA PRO A 89 4.64 16.68 4.69
C PRO A 89 4.57 16.20 6.15
N ALA A 90 3.78 15.15 6.43
CA ALA A 90 3.60 14.62 7.77
C ALA A 90 4.68 13.59 8.20
N LEU A 91 5.49 13.11 7.26
CA LEU A 91 6.53 12.13 7.54
C LEU A 91 7.68 12.75 8.35
N ARG A 92 8.32 11.96 9.21
CA ARG A 92 9.52 12.36 9.95
C ARG A 92 10.78 12.14 9.11
N ASN A 93 11.82 12.94 9.31
CA ASN A 93 13.04 12.86 8.49
C ASN A 93 13.79 11.53 8.69
N ASN A 94 13.91 11.06 9.95
CA ASN A 94 14.64 9.84 10.30
C ASN A 94 13.67 8.71 10.63
N SER A 95 12.87 8.31 9.63
CA SER A 95 11.88 7.25 9.77
C SER A 95 11.87 6.30 8.57
N VAL A 96 11.21 5.17 8.75
CA VAL A 96 10.79 4.28 7.67
C VAL A 96 9.31 4.53 7.42
N SER A 97 8.96 4.82 6.18
CA SER A 97 7.56 4.87 5.72
C SER A 97 7.11 3.48 5.34
N VAL A 98 5.95 3.08 5.85
CA VAL A 98 5.26 1.83 5.49
C VAL A 98 3.92 2.20 4.89
N VAL A 99 3.71 1.88 3.62
CA VAL A 99 2.43 2.09 2.94
C VAL A 99 1.60 0.83 3.05
N LEU A 100 0.34 1.00 3.48
CA LEU A 100 -0.65 -0.05 3.67
C LEU A 100 -1.94 0.33 2.98
N TYR A 101 -2.74 -0.69 2.62
CA TYR A 101 -4.10 -0.49 2.12
C TYR A 101 -5.09 -0.74 3.24
N GLY A 102 -6.06 0.14 3.42
CA GLY A 102 -7.05 0.06 4.49
C GLY A 102 -7.98 -1.16 4.42
N ASP A 103 -7.94 -1.88 3.31
CA ASP A 103 -8.67 -3.13 3.05
C ASP A 103 -7.81 -4.40 3.18
N ALA A 104 -6.63 -4.31 3.81
CA ALA A 104 -5.78 -5.44 4.17
C ALA A 104 -5.75 -5.63 5.70
N PRO A 105 -6.88 -6.06 6.32
CA PRO A 105 -7.04 -6.08 7.78
C PRO A 105 -6.16 -7.10 8.50
N LEU A 106 -5.71 -8.17 7.80
CA LEU A 106 -5.08 -9.33 8.41
C LEU A 106 -3.55 -9.30 8.38
N VAL A 107 -2.96 -8.19 7.91
CA VAL A 107 -1.51 -8.07 7.83
C VAL A 107 -0.86 -8.19 9.20
N GLN A 108 0.14 -9.07 9.32
CA GLN A 108 0.76 -9.38 10.60
C GLN A 108 1.92 -8.44 10.93
N LYS A 109 2.07 -8.14 12.22
CA LYS A 109 3.21 -7.37 12.75
C LYS A 109 4.56 -8.01 12.40
N SER A 110 4.65 -9.34 12.43
CA SER A 110 5.86 -10.09 12.07
C SER A 110 6.30 -9.83 10.64
N THR A 111 5.35 -9.80 9.71
CA THR A 111 5.56 -9.54 8.29
C THR A 111 5.96 -8.09 8.05
N LEU A 112 5.27 -7.13 8.67
CA LEU A 112 5.65 -5.71 8.62
C LEU A 112 7.07 -5.48 9.16
N ASN A 113 7.47 -6.17 10.23
CA ASN A 113 8.83 -6.08 10.77
C ASN A 113 9.91 -6.55 9.78
N LYS A 114 9.64 -7.57 8.94
CA LYS A 114 10.56 -8.02 7.88
C LYS A 114 10.77 -6.91 6.84
N LEU A 115 9.67 -6.27 6.38
CA LEU A 115 9.74 -5.15 5.44
C LEU A 115 10.52 -3.97 6.03
N ILE A 116 10.20 -3.56 7.26
CA ILE A 116 10.85 -2.44 7.94
C ILE A 116 12.36 -2.70 8.10
N LYS A 117 12.76 -3.91 8.50
CA LYS A 117 14.18 -4.28 8.62
C LYS A 117 14.91 -4.20 7.27
N SER A 118 14.26 -4.57 6.18
CA SER A 118 14.81 -4.46 4.82
C SER A 118 14.95 -2.99 4.40
N ALA A 119 13.91 -2.18 4.64
CA ALA A 119 13.92 -0.74 4.32
C ALA A 119 14.99 0.04 5.09
N LEU A 120 15.30 -0.35 6.32
CA LEU A 120 16.38 0.25 7.13
C LEU A 120 17.75 0.10 6.46
N LYS A 121 17.98 -0.97 5.71
CA LYS A 121 19.19 -1.20 4.93
C LYS A 121 19.27 -0.35 3.65
N GLY A 122 18.28 0.51 3.40
CA GLY A 122 18.20 1.38 2.23
C GLY A 122 17.44 0.77 1.04
N ASN A 123 16.77 -0.36 1.21
CA ASN A 123 15.99 -0.98 0.14
C ASN A 123 14.59 -0.35 0.03
N LEU A 124 13.99 -0.39 -1.17
CA LEU A 124 12.55 -0.42 -1.33
C LEU A 124 12.10 -1.88 -1.10
N SER A 125 11.32 -2.11 -0.07
CA SER A 125 10.87 -3.45 0.33
C SER A 125 9.40 -3.62 -0.01
N LEU A 126 9.06 -4.67 -0.76
CA LEU A 126 7.70 -4.98 -1.21
C LEU A 126 7.20 -6.24 -0.54
N LEU A 127 5.90 -6.29 -0.28
CA LEU A 127 5.21 -7.50 0.08
C LEU A 127 4.48 -8.03 -1.16
N THR A 128 4.75 -9.30 -1.51
CA THR A 128 4.17 -9.99 -2.66
C THR A 128 3.54 -11.30 -2.22
N PHE A 129 2.69 -11.87 -3.04
CA PHE A 129 2.10 -13.19 -2.78
C PHE A 129 1.82 -13.92 -4.09
N ILE A 130 1.58 -15.22 -4.01
CA ILE A 130 1.21 -16.04 -5.16
C ILE A 130 -0.32 -16.18 -5.19
N LYS A 131 -0.91 -15.93 -6.35
CA LYS A 131 -2.35 -16.07 -6.58
C LYS A 131 -2.60 -16.88 -7.85
N GLU A 132 -3.43 -17.92 -7.75
CA GLU A 132 -3.74 -18.79 -8.88
C GLU A 132 -4.47 -18.04 -10.00
N ASP A 133 -5.48 -17.27 -9.67
CA ASP A 133 -6.07 -16.28 -10.56
C ASP A 133 -5.59 -14.87 -10.19
N PRO A 134 -4.58 -14.34 -10.88
CA PRO A 134 -4.00 -13.04 -10.57
C PRO A 134 -4.78 -11.87 -11.19
N THR A 135 -5.99 -12.10 -11.72
CA THR A 135 -6.81 -11.06 -12.34
C THR A 135 -7.02 -9.86 -11.41
N GLY A 136 -6.81 -8.67 -11.94
CA GLY A 136 -6.96 -7.41 -11.21
C GLY A 136 -5.77 -6.96 -10.37
N TYR A 137 -4.73 -7.80 -10.19
CA TYR A 137 -3.53 -7.44 -9.44
C TYR A 137 -2.38 -7.00 -10.34
N GLY A 138 -1.48 -6.17 -9.82
CA GLY A 138 -0.20 -5.83 -10.46
C GLY A 138 0.75 -7.03 -10.44
N ARG A 139 1.40 -7.29 -11.57
CA ARG A 139 2.34 -8.42 -11.75
C ARG A 139 3.76 -8.03 -11.37
N ILE A 140 4.45 -8.89 -10.64
CA ILE A 140 5.86 -8.70 -10.30
C ILE A 140 6.72 -9.17 -11.45
N ILE A 141 7.34 -8.23 -12.15
CA ILE A 141 8.24 -8.54 -13.26
C ILE A 141 9.66 -8.63 -12.73
N ARG A 142 10.27 -9.81 -12.91
CA ARG A 142 11.65 -10.07 -12.48
C ARG A 142 12.61 -10.05 -13.65
N SER A 143 13.84 -9.60 -13.40
CA SER A 143 14.94 -9.68 -14.36
C SER A 143 15.45 -11.13 -14.47
N SER A 144 16.32 -11.40 -15.46
CA SER A 144 17.01 -12.68 -15.61
C SER A 144 17.83 -13.11 -14.37
N LYS A 145 18.23 -12.14 -13.53
CA LYS A 145 18.91 -12.37 -12.23
C LYS A 145 17.95 -12.49 -11.05
N ASN A 146 16.66 -12.70 -11.32
CA ASN A 146 15.59 -12.83 -10.32
C ASN A 146 15.37 -11.59 -9.43
N ALA A 147 15.93 -10.42 -9.78
CA ALA A 147 15.66 -9.18 -9.09
C ALA A 147 14.32 -8.58 -9.56
N VAL A 148 13.59 -7.94 -8.66
CA VAL A 148 12.36 -7.22 -9.04
C VAL A 148 12.72 -6.05 -9.93
N HIS A 149 12.22 -6.04 -11.15
CA HIS A 149 12.50 -5.02 -12.16
C HIS A 149 11.44 -3.92 -12.18
N LYS A 150 10.17 -4.31 -12.32
CA LYS A 150 9.00 -3.42 -12.30
C LYS A 150 7.77 -4.17 -11.81
N ILE A 151 6.70 -3.42 -11.55
CA ILE A 151 5.35 -3.96 -11.36
C ILE A 151 4.51 -3.45 -12.54
N THR A 152 3.82 -4.35 -13.25
CA THR A 152 2.90 -3.98 -14.31
C THR A 152 1.47 -4.19 -13.85
N GLU A 153 0.67 -3.12 -13.83
CA GLU A 153 -0.74 -3.19 -13.46
C GLU A 153 -1.54 -4.04 -14.44
N HIS A 154 -2.60 -4.70 -13.99
CA HIS A 154 -3.37 -5.64 -14.82
C HIS A 154 -3.84 -5.06 -16.16
N LYS A 155 -4.25 -3.77 -16.15
CA LYS A 155 -4.75 -3.08 -17.35
C LYS A 155 -3.66 -2.78 -18.38
N ASP A 156 -2.41 -2.67 -17.93
CA ASP A 156 -1.25 -2.34 -18.75
C ASP A 156 -0.41 -3.59 -19.09
N ALA A 157 -0.74 -4.75 -18.50
CA ALA A 157 0.02 -5.99 -18.67
C ALA A 157 -0.23 -6.63 -20.05
N SER A 158 0.87 -7.06 -20.70
CA SER A 158 0.85 -7.89 -21.89
C SER A 158 0.25 -9.28 -21.59
N THR A 159 -0.08 -10.03 -22.64
CA THR A 159 -0.60 -11.40 -22.49
C THR A 159 0.34 -12.28 -21.68
N SER A 160 1.65 -12.24 -21.96
CA SER A 160 2.65 -13.02 -21.21
C SER A 160 2.82 -12.54 -19.77
N GLU A 161 2.75 -11.25 -19.50
CA GLU A 161 2.81 -10.72 -18.13
C GLU A 161 1.58 -11.13 -17.31
N LYS A 162 0.41 -11.27 -17.92
CA LYS A 162 -0.83 -11.71 -17.25
C LYS A 162 -0.75 -13.13 -16.69
N GLU A 163 0.10 -14.00 -17.25
CA GLU A 163 0.31 -15.37 -16.76
C GLU A 163 1.15 -15.44 -15.48
N ILE A 164 1.83 -14.35 -15.10
CA ILE A 164 2.65 -14.30 -13.89
C ILE A 164 1.74 -14.37 -12.66
N LYS A 165 1.99 -15.35 -11.79
CA LYS A 165 1.22 -15.59 -10.57
C LYS A 165 1.73 -14.84 -9.34
N GLU A 166 2.96 -14.32 -9.36
CA GLU A 166 3.46 -13.44 -8.31
C GLU A 166 2.89 -12.05 -8.49
N VAL A 167 2.12 -11.60 -7.49
CA VAL A 167 1.40 -10.35 -7.54
C VAL A 167 1.79 -9.41 -6.42
N ASN A 168 1.56 -8.12 -6.67
CA ASN A 168 1.79 -7.06 -5.72
C ASN A 168 0.64 -6.98 -4.70
N SER A 169 0.97 -6.96 -3.41
CA SER A 169 -0.02 -6.72 -2.35
C SER A 169 -0.36 -5.22 -2.19
N GLY A 170 0.43 -4.34 -2.78
CA GLY A 170 0.38 -2.89 -2.54
C GLY A 170 1.15 -2.44 -1.30
N ILE A 171 1.51 -3.35 -0.40
CA ILE A 171 2.22 -3.04 0.84
C ILE A 171 3.72 -2.90 0.56
N LEU A 172 4.29 -1.77 1.01
CA LEU A 172 5.72 -1.50 0.85
C LEU A 172 6.31 -0.75 2.04
N ALA A 173 7.62 -0.85 2.19
CA ALA A 173 8.39 -0.06 3.16
C ALA A 173 9.65 0.51 2.51
N ILE A 174 9.97 1.76 2.85
CA ILE A 174 11.12 2.50 2.32
C ILE A 174 11.55 3.57 3.34
N LYS A 175 12.80 4.00 3.34
CA LYS A 175 13.21 5.19 4.12
C LYS A 175 12.39 6.41 3.67
N SER A 176 11.87 7.17 4.62
CA SER A 176 11.01 8.32 4.32
C SER A 176 11.72 9.40 3.49
N SER A 177 13.03 9.53 3.61
CA SER A 177 13.86 10.41 2.76
C SER A 177 13.80 10.00 1.29
N LEU A 178 14.01 8.69 1.01
CA LEU A 178 13.92 8.15 -0.36
C LEU A 178 12.50 8.25 -0.93
N LEU A 179 11.48 8.01 -0.09
CA LEU A 179 10.09 8.15 -0.55
C LEU A 179 9.79 9.59 -1.01
N ARG A 180 10.26 10.60 -0.25
CA ARG A 180 10.11 12.02 -0.64
C ARG A 180 10.83 12.36 -1.94
N GLU A 181 11.99 11.77 -2.16
CA GLU A 181 12.80 11.99 -3.36
C GLU A 181 12.15 11.35 -4.60
N LEU A 182 11.67 10.12 -4.48
CA LEU A 182 11.25 9.32 -5.63
C LEU A 182 9.79 9.55 -6.05
N ILE A 183 8.86 9.76 -5.10
CA ILE A 183 7.42 9.93 -5.39
C ILE A 183 7.12 11.04 -6.40
N PRO A 184 7.79 12.21 -6.36
CA PRO A 184 7.50 13.29 -7.32
C PRO A 184 7.78 12.93 -8.78
N SER A 185 8.60 11.90 -9.04
CA SER A 185 8.96 11.44 -10.38
C SER A 185 7.90 10.55 -11.04
N ILE A 186 6.90 10.07 -10.27
CA ILE A 186 5.81 9.25 -10.80
C ILE A 186 4.92 10.08 -11.72
N LYS A 187 4.62 9.53 -12.90
CA LYS A 187 3.76 10.12 -13.92
C LYS A 187 2.46 9.32 -14.04
N ASN A 188 1.50 9.82 -14.80
CA ASN A 188 0.22 9.16 -15.06
C ASN A 188 0.06 8.72 -16.53
N ASN A 189 1.17 8.36 -17.18
CA ASN A 189 1.20 7.89 -18.56
C ASN A 189 0.88 6.39 -18.66
N ASN A 190 -0.34 6.00 -18.23
CA ASN A 190 -0.83 4.63 -18.21
C ASN A 190 -2.29 4.59 -18.65
N ALA A 191 -2.86 3.38 -18.80
CA ALA A 191 -4.22 3.16 -19.29
C ALA A 191 -5.30 3.84 -18.43
N ALA A 192 -5.09 3.93 -17.11
CA ALA A 192 -6.06 4.56 -16.21
C ALA A 192 -5.88 6.08 -16.04
N LYS A 193 -4.78 6.67 -16.58
CA LYS A 193 -4.39 8.07 -16.34
C LYS A 193 -4.21 8.42 -14.86
N GLU A 194 -3.76 7.46 -14.06
CA GLU A 194 -3.55 7.58 -12.63
C GLU A 194 -2.07 7.56 -12.26
N TYR A 195 -1.72 8.19 -11.14
CA TYR A 195 -0.37 8.10 -10.56
C TYR A 195 -0.27 6.78 -9.79
N TYR A 196 0.32 5.75 -10.42
CA TYR A 196 0.46 4.43 -9.83
C TYR A 196 1.64 4.36 -8.86
N LEU A 197 1.40 3.91 -7.64
CA LEU A 197 2.47 3.69 -6.66
C LEU A 197 3.43 2.58 -7.10
N THR A 198 2.97 1.66 -7.91
CA THR A 198 3.77 0.55 -8.47
C THR A 198 4.92 1.01 -9.36
N ASP A 199 4.81 2.20 -9.99
CA ASP A 199 5.89 2.82 -10.77
C ASP A 199 7.11 3.17 -9.91
N LEU A 200 6.93 3.29 -8.59
CA LEU A 200 8.02 3.53 -7.64
C LEU A 200 9.13 2.46 -7.75
N VAL A 201 8.78 1.23 -8.12
CA VAL A 201 9.72 0.12 -8.28
C VAL A 201 10.73 0.39 -9.41
N GLU A 202 10.22 0.77 -10.58
CA GLU A 202 11.07 1.09 -11.72
C GLU A 202 11.91 2.35 -11.46
N ILE A 203 11.31 3.37 -10.83
CA ILE A 203 11.99 4.60 -10.45
C ILE A 203 13.11 4.30 -9.44
N ALA A 204 12.87 3.45 -8.43
CA ALA A 204 13.86 3.03 -7.45
C ALA A 204 15.05 2.34 -8.12
N ASN A 205 14.79 1.39 -9.03
CA ASN A 205 15.84 0.72 -9.80
C ASN A 205 16.67 1.71 -10.64
N LYS A 206 16.04 2.67 -11.32
CA LYS A 206 16.74 3.73 -12.10
C LYS A 206 17.62 4.64 -11.22
N ASN A 207 17.26 4.80 -9.94
CA ASN A 207 18.02 5.59 -8.96
C ASN A 207 18.94 4.72 -8.10
N SER A 208 19.28 3.50 -8.52
CA SER A 208 20.17 2.57 -7.82
C SER A 208 19.72 2.19 -6.40
N VAL A 209 18.42 2.32 -6.12
CA VAL A 209 17.81 1.83 -4.88
C VAL A 209 17.41 0.37 -5.08
N SER A 210 18.02 -0.51 -4.29
CA SER A 210 17.73 -1.96 -4.37
C SER A 210 16.28 -2.25 -4.00
N VAL A 211 15.59 -3.04 -4.84
CA VAL A 211 14.22 -3.49 -4.59
C VAL A 211 14.23 -4.93 -4.10
N LYS A 212 13.59 -5.18 -2.96
CA LYS A 212 13.47 -6.51 -2.33
C LYS A 212 12.00 -6.87 -2.17
N ALA A 213 11.60 -8.02 -2.73
CA ALA A 213 10.28 -8.60 -2.50
C ALA A 213 10.36 -9.67 -1.41
N THR A 214 9.35 -9.70 -0.56
CA THR A 214 9.11 -10.76 0.42
C THR A 214 7.77 -11.38 0.08
N ILE A 215 7.76 -12.68 -0.24
CA ILE A 215 6.53 -13.42 -0.45
C ILE A 215 5.93 -13.75 0.92
N CYS A 216 4.64 -13.45 1.09
CA CYS A 216 3.87 -13.79 2.28
C CYS A 216 2.68 -14.69 1.93
N ASP A 217 1.97 -15.11 2.96
CA ASP A 217 0.70 -15.83 2.80
C ASP A 217 -0.35 -14.88 2.20
N SER A 218 -1.11 -15.38 1.23
CA SER A 218 -2.18 -14.63 0.57
C SER A 218 -3.26 -14.16 1.54
N TYR A 219 -3.51 -14.90 2.63
CA TYR A 219 -4.47 -14.52 3.67
C TYR A 219 -4.08 -13.22 4.41
N GLU A 220 -2.79 -12.93 4.54
CA GLU A 220 -2.36 -11.71 5.22
C GLU A 220 -2.67 -10.43 4.41
N VAL A 221 -2.67 -10.54 3.08
CA VAL A 221 -2.62 -9.40 2.16
C VAL A 221 -3.69 -9.44 1.08
N GLY A 222 -4.44 -10.52 1.00
CA GLY A 222 -5.65 -10.58 0.20
C GLY A 222 -6.60 -9.49 0.68
N GLY A 223 -6.77 -8.42 -0.10
CA GLY A 223 -7.78 -7.44 0.20
C GLY A 223 -9.15 -8.08 0.03
N ALA A 224 -10.07 -7.88 0.95
CA ALA A 224 -11.46 -8.28 0.77
C ALA A 224 -12.07 -7.48 -0.39
N ASN A 225 -11.96 -8.00 -1.63
CA ASN A 225 -12.44 -7.31 -2.83
C ASN A 225 -13.95 -7.42 -3.01
N ASP A 226 -14.56 -8.41 -2.39
CA ASP A 226 -16.00 -8.60 -2.29
C ASP A 226 -16.39 -9.12 -0.89
N ARG A 227 -17.71 -9.41 -0.68
CA ARG A 227 -18.22 -9.88 0.61
C ARG A 227 -17.94 -11.37 0.91
N GLN A 228 -17.39 -12.10 -0.05
CA GLN A 228 -17.07 -13.53 0.11
C GLN A 228 -15.59 -13.75 0.46
N GLU A 229 -14.70 -12.84 0.02
CA GLU A 229 -13.30 -12.78 0.45
C GLU A 229 -13.17 -12.19 1.86
#